data_de13f38729fd6a36cf597cb33b3b1f0c
#
_entry.id   de13f38729fd6a36cf597cb33b3b1f0c
#
_cell.length_a   1.000
_cell.length_b   1.000
_cell.length_c   1.000
_cell.angle_alpha   90.00
_cell.angle_beta   90.00
_cell.angle_gamma   90.00
#
_symmetry.space_group_name_H-M   'P 1'
#
loop_
_entity.id
_entity.type
_entity.pdbx_description
1 polymer ?
#
loop_
_entity_poly.entity_id
_entity_poly.type
_entity_poly.pdbx_seq_one_letter_code
_entity_poly.pdbx_strand_id
1 'polypeptide(L)'
;FCDEHDTFLLKTLIERCLKIKIKLIEIHSPERIKENIYAKGQRLDVLVKADDKLINIEVNSGYYEALHRKSFGYAGSKYGEEVKVGESYFDMNDVIQINFTWGLPNKHPVLGEYPPIDSNTGIKFVDNFNIYEYNMDKIKELWYSGNKEYEFLAIFDFDKEELKKVGSGDKYMTEFKKKVESLNNNARYKEFLSAEEDMRKTNNTFKEIGR
;
A
#
# COMPACT_ATOMS: atom_id res chain seq x y z
N PHE A 1 -3.19 -0.74 10.10
CA PHE A 1 -2.03 0.17 10.17
C PHE A 1 -2.36 1.62 10.57
N CYS A 2 -3.64 1.98 10.68
CA CYS A 2 -4.04 3.34 11.07
C CYS A 2 -4.27 3.53 12.58
N ASP A 3 -4.02 2.51 13.38
CA ASP A 3 -4.05 2.59 14.83
C ASP A 3 -2.68 3.08 15.33
N GLU A 4 -2.65 4.04 16.25
CA GLU A 4 -1.40 4.55 16.84
C GLU A 4 -0.54 3.44 17.46
N HIS A 5 -1.15 2.33 17.87
CA HIS A 5 -0.45 1.15 18.38
C HIS A 5 0.24 0.31 17.30
N ASP A 6 -0.06 0.55 16.01
CA ASP A 6 0.51 -0.21 14.88
C ASP A 6 1.70 0.48 14.20
N THR A 7 2.17 1.59 14.76
CA THR A 7 3.28 2.38 14.21
C THR A 7 4.53 1.54 13.91
N PHE A 8 4.82 0.53 14.75
CA PHE A 8 5.95 -0.39 14.52
C PHE A 8 5.76 -1.20 13.22
N LEU A 9 4.57 -1.74 12.97
CA LEU A 9 4.30 -2.54 11.77
C LEU A 9 4.38 -1.68 10.52
N LEU A 10 3.76 -0.51 10.54
CA LEU A 10 3.76 0.42 9.41
C LEU A 10 5.17 0.94 9.11
N LYS A 11 5.89 1.37 10.12
CA LYS A 11 7.29 1.81 9.98
C LYS A 11 8.16 0.72 9.38
N THR A 12 8.10 -0.50 9.92
CA THR A 12 8.92 -1.62 9.45
C THR A 12 8.54 -2.02 8.01
N LEU A 13 7.26 -1.98 7.65
CA LEU A 13 6.79 -2.20 6.29
C LEU A 13 7.46 -1.21 5.32
N ILE A 14 7.37 0.09 5.62
CA ILE A 14 7.95 1.14 4.78
C ILE A 14 9.48 1.00 4.69
N GLU A 15 10.15 0.77 5.82
CA GLU A 15 11.61 0.56 5.85
C GLU A 15 12.05 -0.59 4.94
N ARG A 16 11.28 -1.68 4.92
CA ARG A 16 11.56 -2.85 4.06
C ARG A 16 11.26 -2.58 2.59
N CYS A 17 10.13 -1.93 2.30
CA CYS A 17 9.76 -1.56 0.94
C CYS A 17 10.81 -0.64 0.30
N LEU A 18 11.22 0.39 1.01
CA LEU A 18 12.12 1.42 0.48
C LEU A 18 13.60 1.12 0.75
N LYS A 19 13.92 0.07 1.52
CA LYS A 19 15.29 -0.28 1.97
C LYS A 19 16.00 0.89 2.68
N ILE A 20 15.25 1.64 3.49
CA ILE A 20 15.72 2.79 4.27
C ILE A 20 15.53 2.55 5.77
N LYS A 21 16.08 3.46 6.60
CA LYS A 21 15.78 3.56 8.02
C LYS A 21 15.02 4.83 8.30
N ILE A 22 13.96 4.74 9.08
CA ILE A 22 13.09 5.84 9.50
C ILE A 22 13.32 6.10 10.98
N LYS A 23 13.52 7.36 11.36
CA LYS A 23 13.64 7.76 12.76
C LYS A 23 12.27 8.09 13.34
N LEU A 24 11.59 9.03 12.70
CA LEU A 24 10.28 9.53 13.10
C LEU A 24 9.23 9.17 12.04
N ILE A 25 8.06 8.75 12.48
CA ILE A 25 6.91 8.49 11.62
C ILE A 25 5.66 9.11 12.24
N GLU A 26 4.92 9.85 11.42
CA GLU A 26 3.63 10.43 11.77
C GLU A 26 2.59 9.96 10.76
N ILE A 27 1.48 9.41 11.26
CA ILE A 27 0.37 8.99 10.40
C ILE A 27 -0.51 10.20 10.17
N HIS A 28 -0.52 10.68 8.94
CA HIS A 28 -1.47 11.66 8.47
C HIS A 28 -2.66 10.88 7.91
N SER A 29 -3.70 10.62 8.73
CA SER A 29 -4.89 9.97 8.22
C SER A 29 -5.48 10.82 7.11
N PRO A 30 -5.39 10.41 5.85
CA PRO A 30 -6.03 11.13 4.78
C PRO A 30 -7.51 10.84 4.94
N GLU A 31 -8.30 11.83 4.96
CA GLU A 31 -9.75 11.75 5.00
C GLU A 31 -10.31 10.84 6.10
N ARG A 32 -10.92 11.50 7.09
CA ARG A 32 -11.89 10.89 7.98
C ARG A 32 -12.63 9.81 7.22
N ILE A 33 -12.66 8.61 7.76
CA ILE A 33 -13.69 7.63 7.43
C ILE A 33 -14.96 8.47 7.32
N LYS A 34 -15.37 8.78 6.08
CA LYS A 34 -16.65 9.46 5.87
C LYS A 34 -17.64 8.52 6.51
N GLU A 35 -18.37 9.03 7.49
CA GLU A 35 -19.39 8.30 8.26
C GLU A 35 -20.46 7.65 7.38
N ASN A 36 -20.27 7.63 6.08
CA ASN A 36 -21.21 7.16 5.09
C ASN A 36 -20.64 5.95 4.34
N ILE A 37 -21.04 4.77 4.80
CA ILE A 37 -20.81 3.45 4.21
C ILE A 37 -21.17 3.39 2.69
N TYR A 38 -21.96 4.32 2.21
CA TYR A 38 -22.42 4.43 0.81
C TYR A 38 -21.57 5.28 -0.12
N ALA A 39 -20.55 5.96 0.38
CA ALA A 39 -19.59 6.65 -0.48
C ALA A 39 -18.66 5.61 -1.11
N LYS A 40 -18.80 5.42 -2.45
CA LYS A 40 -18.00 4.56 -3.34
C LYS A 40 -16.68 4.12 -2.70
N GLY A 41 -16.50 2.80 -2.55
CA GLY A 41 -15.39 2.13 -1.91
C GLY A 41 -14.03 2.83 -2.02
N GLN A 42 -13.83 3.85 -1.22
CA GLN A 42 -12.53 4.44 -0.98
C GLN A 42 -11.83 3.51 -0.01
N ARG A 43 -10.85 2.79 -0.54
CA ARG A 43 -9.92 2.04 0.27
C ARG A 43 -9.13 3.00 1.12
N LEU A 44 -8.77 2.55 2.30
CA LEU A 44 -7.95 3.27 3.25
C LEU A 44 -6.55 3.46 2.64
N ASP A 45 -6.34 4.59 2.02
CA ASP A 45 -5.02 5.06 1.67
C ASP A 45 -4.35 5.52 2.98
N VAL A 46 -3.14 5.09 3.20
CA VAL A 46 -2.36 5.48 4.37
C VAL A 46 -1.35 6.52 3.96
N LEU A 47 -1.55 7.77 4.38
CA LEU A 47 -0.58 8.84 4.20
C LEU A 47 0.28 8.98 5.45
N VAL A 48 1.58 8.98 5.28
CA VAL A 48 2.58 8.99 6.35
C VAL A 48 3.61 10.07 6.07
N LYS A 49 3.95 10.85 7.08
CA LYS A 49 5.18 11.64 7.09
C LYS A 49 6.26 10.85 7.83
N ALA A 50 7.34 10.54 7.14
CA ALA A 50 8.47 9.76 7.68
C ALA A 50 9.76 10.52 7.44
N ASP A 51 10.31 11.11 8.50
CA ASP A 51 11.43 12.06 8.44
C ASP A 51 11.14 13.20 7.43
N ASP A 52 11.89 13.29 6.32
CA ASP A 52 11.74 14.24 5.22
C ASP A 52 10.89 13.71 4.05
N LYS A 53 10.10 12.64 4.27
CA LYS A 53 9.35 11.95 3.22
C LYS A 53 7.85 11.98 3.48
N LEU A 54 7.08 12.31 2.46
CA LEU A 54 5.63 12.12 2.43
C LEU A 54 5.33 10.85 1.65
N ILE A 55 4.86 9.83 2.33
CA ILE A 55 4.68 8.49 1.77
C ILE A 55 3.19 8.16 1.74
N ASN A 56 2.64 7.94 0.55
CA ASN A 56 1.29 7.42 0.38
C ASN A 56 1.34 5.92 0.07
N ILE A 57 0.51 5.14 0.74
CA ILE A 57 0.39 3.69 0.54
C ILE A 57 -1.01 3.38 0.03
N GLU A 58 -1.08 2.79 -1.16
CA GLU A 58 -2.31 2.33 -1.80
C GLU A 58 -2.37 0.80 -1.83
N VAL A 59 -3.54 0.25 -1.51
CA VAL A 59 -3.81 -1.19 -1.59
C VAL A 59 -4.88 -1.46 -2.63
N ASN A 60 -4.49 -2.03 -3.77
CA ASN A 60 -5.35 -2.28 -4.92
C ASN A 60 -5.65 -3.77 -5.07
N SER A 61 -6.84 -4.24 -4.64
CA SER A 61 -7.24 -5.66 -4.70
C SER A 61 -7.48 -6.19 -6.12
N GLY A 62 -7.28 -5.37 -7.14
CA GLY A 62 -7.41 -5.77 -8.55
C GLY A 62 -6.95 -4.67 -9.48
N TYR A 63 -6.26 -5.07 -10.54
CA TYR A 63 -5.82 -4.18 -11.61
C TYR A 63 -6.97 -3.82 -12.54
N TYR A 64 -6.97 -2.59 -13.03
CA TYR A 64 -7.77 -2.11 -14.15
C TYR A 64 -6.97 -1.06 -14.94
N GLU A 65 -7.30 -0.87 -16.20
CA GLU A 65 -6.47 -0.08 -17.13
C GLU A 65 -6.16 1.36 -16.66
N ALA A 66 -7.10 2.01 -15.98
CA ALA A 66 -6.90 3.38 -15.49
C ALA A 66 -6.22 3.47 -14.11
N LEU A 67 -5.84 2.33 -13.48
CA LEU A 67 -5.29 2.31 -12.12
C LEU A 67 -4.01 3.15 -12.01
N HIS A 68 -3.09 3.01 -12.96
CA HIS A 68 -1.84 3.76 -12.96
C HIS A 68 -2.06 5.26 -13.13
N ARG A 69 -3.08 5.67 -13.93
CA ARG A 69 -3.45 7.09 -14.06
C ARG A 69 -3.98 7.65 -12.75
N LYS A 70 -4.82 6.87 -12.04
CA LYS A 70 -5.32 7.23 -10.70
C LYS A 70 -4.15 7.41 -9.72
N SER A 71 -3.29 6.39 -9.63
CA SER A 71 -2.13 6.39 -8.73
C SER A 71 -1.19 7.57 -9.00
N PHE A 72 -0.86 7.81 -10.27
CA PHE A 72 -0.04 8.95 -10.67
C PHE A 72 -0.71 10.30 -10.33
N GLY A 73 -2.04 10.41 -10.55
CA GLY A 73 -2.79 11.62 -10.19
C GLY A 73 -2.73 11.93 -8.70
N TYR A 74 -2.84 10.91 -7.84
CA TYR A 74 -2.71 11.09 -6.39
C TYR A 74 -1.31 11.50 -5.97
N ALA A 75 -0.28 10.80 -6.47
CA ALA A 75 1.10 11.13 -6.18
C ALA A 75 1.46 12.54 -6.65
N GLY A 76 1.02 12.93 -7.86
CA GLY A 76 1.22 14.27 -8.40
C GLY A 76 0.49 15.36 -7.60
N SER A 77 -0.73 15.09 -7.11
CA SER A 77 -1.43 16.00 -6.21
C SER A 77 -0.66 16.23 -4.92
N LYS A 78 -0.17 15.16 -4.29
CA LYS A 78 0.65 15.28 -3.08
C LYS A 78 1.96 16.02 -3.32
N TYR A 79 2.59 15.80 -4.46
CA TYR A 79 3.77 16.56 -4.86
C TYR A 79 3.47 18.06 -5.03
N GLY A 80 2.33 18.40 -5.63
CA GLY A 80 1.88 19.78 -5.77
C GLY A 80 1.55 20.45 -4.42
N GLU A 81 1.05 19.70 -3.44
CA GLU A 81 0.74 20.20 -2.10
C GLU A 81 2.01 20.57 -1.29
N GLU A 82 3.17 19.95 -1.62
CA GLU A 82 4.46 20.30 -1.01
C GLU A 82 5.01 21.64 -1.51
N VAL A 83 4.49 22.18 -2.62
CA VAL A 83 4.88 23.49 -3.14
C VAL A 83 4.15 24.58 -2.35
N LYS A 84 4.83 25.18 -1.37
CA LYS A 84 4.24 26.22 -0.51
C LYS A 84 4.70 27.61 -0.91
N VAL A 85 3.81 28.57 -0.78
CA VAL A 85 4.11 29.97 -1.12
C VAL A 85 5.19 30.54 -0.18
N GLY A 86 6.29 31.00 -0.77
CA GLY A 86 7.38 31.64 -0.04
C GLY A 86 8.41 30.68 0.56
N GLU A 87 8.23 29.39 0.45
CA GLU A 87 9.23 28.39 0.83
C GLU A 87 10.17 28.04 -0.34
N SER A 88 11.36 27.55 -0.04
CA SER A 88 12.32 27.09 -1.04
C SER A 88 11.87 25.75 -1.61
N TYR A 89 12.04 25.53 -2.91
CA TYR A 89 11.84 24.22 -3.52
C TYR A 89 12.80 23.14 -3.00
N PHE A 90 13.92 23.52 -2.39
CA PHE A 90 14.83 22.58 -1.74
C PHE A 90 14.32 22.08 -0.38
N ASP A 91 13.31 22.74 0.20
CA ASP A 91 12.72 22.35 1.48
C ASP A 91 11.52 21.40 1.31
N MET A 92 11.16 21.04 0.06
CA MET A 92 10.10 20.09 -0.22
C MET A 92 10.47 18.70 0.29
N ASN A 93 9.50 18.03 0.91
CA ASN A 93 9.68 16.62 1.26
C ASN A 93 9.75 15.75 -0.01
N ASP A 94 10.43 14.62 0.09
CA ASP A 94 10.32 13.57 -0.92
C ASP A 94 8.88 13.04 -0.95
N VAL A 95 8.28 12.93 -2.13
CA VAL A 95 6.96 12.33 -2.29
C VAL A 95 7.10 10.93 -2.87
N ILE A 96 6.66 9.95 -2.10
CA ILE A 96 6.77 8.54 -2.45
C ILE A 96 5.38 7.92 -2.45
N GLN A 97 5.04 7.27 -3.56
CA GLN A 97 3.86 6.44 -3.68
C GLN A 97 4.25 4.97 -3.60
N ILE A 98 3.63 4.19 -2.73
CA ILE A 98 3.78 2.73 -2.66
C ILE A 98 2.44 2.09 -2.99
N ASN A 99 2.40 1.30 -4.06
CA ASN A 99 1.22 0.54 -4.45
C ASN A 99 1.44 -0.95 -4.17
N PHE A 100 0.48 -1.59 -3.52
CA PHE A 100 0.37 -3.04 -3.43
C PHE A 100 -0.79 -3.46 -4.31
N THR A 101 -0.51 -4.13 -5.44
CA THR A 101 -1.53 -4.39 -6.46
C THR A 101 -1.61 -5.87 -6.81
N TRP A 102 -2.83 -6.42 -6.76
CA TRP A 102 -3.19 -7.75 -7.26
C TRP A 102 -3.73 -7.67 -8.69
N GLY A 103 -3.57 -8.73 -9.44
CA GLY A 103 -4.07 -8.85 -10.82
C GLY A 103 -3.30 -8.03 -11.84
N LEU A 104 -2.07 -7.61 -11.55
CA LEU A 104 -1.22 -6.94 -12.53
C LEU A 104 -0.92 -7.85 -13.73
N PRO A 105 -0.92 -7.32 -14.97
CA PRO A 105 -0.53 -8.09 -16.14
C PRO A 105 0.86 -8.72 -15.99
N ASN A 106 1.06 -9.92 -16.53
CA ASN A 106 2.30 -10.71 -16.38
C ASN A 106 3.59 -9.99 -16.79
N LYS A 107 3.50 -8.97 -17.65
CA LYS A 107 4.66 -8.17 -18.06
C LYS A 107 5.24 -7.29 -16.94
N HIS A 108 4.48 -6.99 -15.90
CA HIS A 108 4.96 -6.18 -14.78
C HIS A 108 5.93 -6.98 -13.91
N PRO A 109 7.04 -6.38 -13.44
CA PRO A 109 7.99 -7.03 -12.54
C PRO A 109 7.37 -7.31 -11.16
N VAL A 110 8.10 -7.99 -10.29
CA VAL A 110 7.74 -8.16 -8.87
C VAL A 110 7.69 -6.80 -8.16
N LEU A 111 8.69 -5.97 -8.42
CA LEU A 111 8.77 -4.57 -8.01
C LEU A 111 9.04 -3.70 -9.23
N GLY A 112 8.14 -2.77 -9.51
CA GLY A 112 8.32 -1.67 -10.46
C GLY A 112 8.70 -0.39 -9.74
N GLU A 113 9.69 0.33 -10.24
CA GLU A 113 10.09 1.66 -9.77
C GLU A 113 9.92 2.64 -10.93
N TYR A 114 9.19 3.73 -10.69
CA TYR A 114 8.79 4.68 -11.72
C TYR A 114 9.16 6.12 -11.32
N PRO A 115 10.46 6.45 -11.25
CA PRO A 115 10.89 7.83 -11.08
C PRO A 115 10.68 8.62 -12.37
N PRO A 116 10.50 9.94 -12.33
CA PRO A 116 10.55 10.79 -13.51
C PRO A 116 11.98 10.82 -14.07
N ILE A 117 12.19 10.16 -15.20
CA ILE A 117 13.51 10.06 -15.86
C ILE A 117 13.43 10.41 -17.33
N ASP A 118 14.51 10.92 -17.88
CA ASP A 118 14.69 10.99 -19.32
C ASP A 118 14.87 9.58 -19.91
N SER A 119 14.03 9.22 -20.88
CA SER A 119 13.97 7.85 -21.42
C SER A 119 15.20 7.44 -22.22
N ASN A 120 16.01 8.40 -22.70
CA ASN A 120 17.18 8.13 -23.51
C ASN A 120 18.45 8.03 -22.65
N THR A 121 18.56 8.87 -21.62
CA THR A 121 19.77 9.02 -20.81
C THR A 121 19.65 8.40 -19.41
N GLY A 122 18.44 8.15 -18.93
CA GLY A 122 18.17 7.71 -17.56
C GLY A 122 18.38 8.81 -16.49
N ILE A 123 18.64 10.05 -16.91
CA ILE A 123 18.81 11.16 -15.98
C ILE A 123 17.47 11.47 -15.30
N LYS A 124 17.47 11.57 -13.98
CA LYS A 124 16.29 11.97 -13.21
C LYS A 124 15.94 13.42 -13.49
N PHE A 125 14.67 13.69 -13.81
CA PHE A 125 14.15 15.04 -13.96
C PHE A 125 13.99 15.74 -12.62
N VAL A 126 13.49 14.98 -11.61
CA VAL A 126 13.49 15.33 -10.19
C VAL A 126 13.95 14.10 -9.38
N ASP A 127 14.55 14.30 -8.23
CA ASP A 127 15.09 13.24 -7.37
C ASP A 127 14.20 12.95 -6.15
N ASN A 128 13.28 13.85 -5.84
CA ASN A 128 12.38 13.80 -4.69
C ASN A 128 10.96 13.27 -5.01
N PHE A 129 10.79 12.51 -6.10
CA PHE A 129 9.53 11.86 -6.46
C PHE A 129 9.75 10.45 -6.96
N ASN A 130 9.00 9.46 -6.44
CA ASN A 130 9.03 8.10 -6.97
C ASN A 130 7.70 7.36 -6.73
N ILE A 131 7.38 6.43 -7.63
CA ILE A 131 6.28 5.48 -7.45
C ILE A 131 6.87 4.07 -7.44
N TYR A 132 6.56 3.31 -6.37
CA TYR A 132 6.89 1.90 -6.23
C TYR A 132 5.61 1.07 -6.39
N GLU A 133 5.66 0.04 -7.23
CA GLU A 133 4.54 -0.87 -7.43
C GLU A 133 4.95 -2.31 -7.18
N TYR A 134 4.35 -2.91 -6.17
CA TYR A 134 4.55 -4.30 -5.80
C TYR A 134 3.47 -5.18 -6.41
N ASN A 135 3.87 -6.15 -7.23
CA ASN A 135 3.00 -7.16 -7.82
C ASN A 135 2.76 -8.28 -6.78
N MET A 136 1.61 -8.20 -6.10
CA MET A 136 1.32 -9.09 -4.97
C MET A 136 1.14 -10.54 -5.38
N ASP A 137 0.63 -10.82 -6.59
CA ASP A 137 0.52 -12.19 -7.11
C ASP A 137 1.90 -12.81 -7.32
N LYS A 138 2.83 -12.09 -7.97
CA LYS A 138 4.21 -12.56 -8.16
C LYS A 138 4.97 -12.71 -6.85
N ILE A 139 4.71 -11.84 -5.88
CA ILE A 139 5.29 -11.96 -4.53
C ILE A 139 4.84 -13.26 -3.88
N LYS A 140 3.56 -13.62 -3.99
CA LYS A 140 3.04 -14.87 -3.48
C LYS A 140 3.61 -16.09 -4.21
N GLU A 141 3.74 -16.03 -5.54
CA GLU A 141 4.39 -17.06 -6.35
C GLU A 141 5.86 -17.27 -5.93
N LEU A 142 6.62 -16.19 -5.70
CA LEU A 142 7.99 -16.28 -5.19
C LEU A 142 8.05 -16.99 -3.84
N TRP A 143 7.15 -16.67 -2.93
CA TRP A 143 7.09 -17.33 -1.63
C TRP A 143 6.82 -18.83 -1.76
N TYR A 144 5.91 -19.26 -2.63
CA TYR A 144 5.67 -20.67 -2.91
C TYR A 144 6.88 -21.38 -3.52
N SER A 145 7.70 -20.69 -4.31
CA SER A 145 8.94 -21.23 -4.86
C SER A 145 10.09 -21.31 -3.84
N GLY A 146 9.86 -20.87 -2.59
CA GLY A 146 10.86 -20.85 -1.52
C GLY A 146 11.68 -19.56 -1.43
N ASN A 147 11.46 -18.59 -2.30
CA ASN A 147 12.09 -17.29 -2.19
C ASN A 147 11.38 -16.44 -1.12
N LYS A 148 12.13 -16.04 -0.08
CA LYS A 148 11.62 -15.31 1.08
C LYS A 148 11.90 -13.81 1.07
N GLU A 149 12.44 -13.27 -0.01
CA GLU A 149 12.83 -11.86 -0.11
C GLU A 149 11.67 -10.91 0.23
N TYR A 150 10.46 -11.24 -0.26
CA TYR A 150 9.26 -10.44 -0.04
C TYR A 150 8.24 -11.12 0.90
N GLU A 151 8.67 -12.05 1.75
CA GLU A 151 7.76 -12.74 2.68
C GLU A 151 6.97 -11.76 3.57
N PHE A 152 7.58 -10.63 3.92
CA PHE A 152 6.96 -9.55 4.69
C PHE A 152 5.78 -8.87 3.98
N LEU A 153 5.65 -9.01 2.66
CA LEU A 153 4.49 -8.60 1.86
C LEU A 153 3.57 -9.78 1.56
N ALA A 154 4.14 -10.96 1.25
CA ALA A 154 3.34 -12.14 0.97
C ALA A 154 2.36 -12.47 2.11
N ILE A 155 2.71 -12.14 3.35
CA ILE A 155 1.89 -12.37 4.55
C ILE A 155 0.52 -11.66 4.47
N PHE A 156 0.36 -10.62 3.66
CA PHE A 156 -0.93 -9.93 3.49
C PHE A 156 -2.00 -10.79 2.80
N ASP A 157 -1.56 -11.84 2.11
CA ASP A 157 -2.42 -12.75 1.35
C ASP A 157 -2.38 -14.20 1.89
N PHE A 158 -1.86 -14.39 3.09
CA PHE A 158 -1.75 -15.70 3.70
C PHE A 158 -3.05 -16.15 4.35
N ASP A 159 -3.42 -17.39 4.06
CA ASP A 159 -4.44 -18.10 4.82
C ASP A 159 -3.90 -18.59 6.19
N LYS A 160 -4.78 -19.24 6.97
CA LYS A 160 -4.40 -19.73 8.30
C LYS A 160 -3.28 -20.79 8.28
N GLU A 161 -3.24 -21.62 7.25
CA GLU A 161 -2.22 -22.67 7.14
C GLU A 161 -0.89 -22.09 6.68
N GLU A 162 -0.92 -21.10 5.81
CA GLU A 162 0.27 -20.36 5.37
C GLU A 162 0.88 -19.55 6.53
N LEU A 163 0.03 -18.88 7.33
CA LEU A 163 0.48 -18.16 8.53
C LEU A 163 1.18 -19.06 9.56
N LYS A 164 0.81 -20.33 9.66
CA LYS A 164 1.51 -21.30 10.52
C LYS A 164 2.95 -21.59 10.07
N LYS A 165 3.21 -21.50 8.77
CA LYS A 165 4.52 -21.77 8.16
C LYS A 165 5.50 -20.61 8.30
N VAL A 166 5.00 -19.43 8.68
CA VAL A 166 5.84 -18.25 8.93
C VAL A 166 6.68 -18.47 10.19
N GLY A 167 8.00 -18.35 10.03
CA GLY A 167 8.96 -18.52 11.14
C GLY A 167 8.82 -17.45 12.21
N SER A 168 9.15 -17.81 13.46
CA SER A 168 9.08 -16.92 14.61
C SER A 168 10.30 -16.01 14.79
N GLY A 169 11.29 -16.09 13.88
CA GLY A 169 12.57 -15.35 14.02
C GLY A 169 12.50 -13.86 13.65
N ASP A 170 11.43 -13.43 12.99
CA ASP A 170 11.24 -12.04 12.57
C ASP A 170 10.17 -11.37 13.43
N LYS A 171 10.56 -10.30 14.12
CA LYS A 171 9.66 -9.55 15.00
C LYS A 171 8.46 -8.97 14.24
N TYR A 172 8.67 -8.41 13.03
CA TYR A 172 7.58 -7.87 12.22
C TYR A 172 6.56 -8.96 11.88
N MET A 173 7.02 -10.11 11.40
CA MET A 173 6.16 -11.24 11.05
C MET A 173 5.38 -11.75 12.26
N THR A 174 6.03 -11.80 13.42
CA THR A 174 5.39 -12.23 14.68
C THR A 174 4.30 -11.26 15.12
N GLU A 175 4.57 -9.96 15.10
CA GLU A 175 3.59 -8.93 15.49
C GLU A 175 2.46 -8.81 14.48
N PHE A 176 2.75 -8.92 13.17
CA PHE A 176 1.73 -8.95 12.14
C PHE A 176 0.76 -10.13 12.32
N LYS A 177 1.29 -11.32 12.58
CA LYS A 177 0.48 -12.52 12.84
C LYS A 177 -0.45 -12.33 14.05
N LYS A 178 0.07 -11.81 15.18
CA LYS A 178 -0.74 -11.47 16.35
C LYS A 178 -1.86 -10.49 16.02
N LYS A 179 -1.55 -9.46 15.20
CA LYS A 179 -2.55 -8.46 14.79
C LYS A 179 -3.66 -9.11 13.95
N VAL A 180 -3.32 -9.96 12.98
CA VAL A 180 -4.30 -10.69 12.16
C VAL A 180 -5.17 -11.59 13.04
N GLU A 181 -4.59 -12.32 13.98
CA GLU A 181 -5.33 -13.17 14.92
C GLU A 181 -6.29 -12.33 15.80
N SER A 182 -5.84 -11.17 16.28
CA SER A 182 -6.66 -10.23 17.05
C SER A 182 -7.84 -9.70 16.24
N LEU A 183 -7.61 -9.29 14.99
CA LEU A 183 -8.66 -8.80 14.09
C LEU A 183 -9.69 -9.89 13.77
N ASN A 184 -9.22 -11.11 13.49
CA ASN A 184 -10.10 -12.25 13.24
C ASN A 184 -11.01 -12.63 14.42
N ASN A 185 -10.61 -12.27 15.64
CA ASN A 185 -11.41 -12.47 16.85
C ASN A 185 -12.32 -11.29 17.18
N ASN A 186 -12.19 -10.15 16.49
CA ASN A 186 -12.98 -8.95 16.72
C ASN A 186 -14.35 -9.05 16.01
N ALA A 187 -15.44 -9.02 16.75
CA ALA A 187 -16.80 -9.12 16.20
C ALA A 187 -17.12 -7.98 15.22
N ARG A 188 -16.73 -6.74 15.53
CA ARG A 188 -16.96 -5.58 14.65
C ARG A 188 -16.21 -5.71 13.33
N TYR A 189 -14.99 -6.26 13.34
CA TYR A 189 -14.22 -6.48 12.13
C TYR A 189 -14.86 -7.56 11.24
N LYS A 190 -15.42 -8.62 11.84
CA LYS A 190 -16.18 -9.64 11.12
C LYS A 190 -17.44 -9.08 10.47
N GLU A 191 -18.18 -8.23 11.18
CA GLU A 191 -19.35 -7.53 10.62
C GLU A 191 -18.96 -6.62 9.45
N PHE A 192 -17.86 -5.88 9.59
CA PHE A 192 -17.33 -5.03 8.53
C PHE A 192 -16.94 -5.84 7.27
N LEU A 193 -16.22 -6.95 7.43
CA LEU A 193 -15.84 -7.83 6.31
C LEU A 193 -17.07 -8.44 5.62
N SER A 194 -18.08 -8.85 6.39
CA SER A 194 -19.33 -9.37 5.83
C SER A 194 -20.07 -8.34 5.01
N ALA A 195 -20.18 -7.10 5.49
CA ALA A 195 -20.80 -6.00 4.76
C ALA A 195 -20.04 -5.63 3.48
N GLU A 196 -18.71 -5.66 3.52
CA GLU A 196 -17.87 -5.40 2.34
C GLU A 196 -18.01 -6.52 1.28
N GLU A 197 -18.10 -7.76 1.71
CA GLU A 197 -18.33 -8.91 0.83
C GLU A 197 -19.71 -8.85 0.15
N ASP A 198 -20.74 -8.46 0.87
CA ASP A 198 -22.10 -8.28 0.33
C ASP A 198 -22.15 -7.12 -0.67
N MET A 199 -21.45 -6.01 -0.40
CA MET A 199 -21.33 -4.92 -1.38
C MET A 199 -20.58 -5.36 -2.64
N ARG A 200 -19.54 -6.19 -2.51
CA ARG A 200 -18.83 -6.75 -3.67
C ARG A 200 -19.74 -7.62 -4.54
N LYS A 201 -20.52 -8.50 -3.92
CA LYS A 201 -21.50 -9.35 -4.62
C LYS A 201 -22.53 -8.48 -5.36
N THR A 202 -23.07 -7.47 -4.69
CA THR A 202 -24.03 -6.52 -5.26
C THR A 202 -23.43 -5.77 -6.47
N ASN A 203 -22.23 -5.22 -6.33
CA ASN A 203 -21.56 -4.51 -7.42
C ASN A 203 -21.24 -5.42 -8.63
N ASN A 204 -20.87 -6.67 -8.38
CA ASN A 204 -20.63 -7.63 -9.47
C ASN A 204 -21.93 -7.97 -10.19
N THR A 205 -23.03 -8.17 -9.46
CA THR A 205 -24.35 -8.40 -10.04
C THR A 205 -24.78 -7.22 -10.91
N PHE A 206 -24.61 -5.98 -10.48
CA PHE A 206 -24.91 -4.80 -11.30
C PHE A 206 -24.04 -4.71 -12.57
N LYS A 207 -22.78 -5.11 -12.52
CA LYS A 207 -21.91 -5.16 -13.70
C LYS A 207 -22.34 -6.23 -14.72
N GLU A 208 -22.90 -7.33 -14.24
CA GLU A 208 -23.44 -8.39 -15.10
C GLU A 208 -24.76 -8.00 -15.75
N ILE A 209 -25.65 -7.30 -15.03
CA ILE A 209 -26.92 -6.81 -15.56
C ILE A 209 -26.75 -5.65 -16.56
N GLY A 210 -25.67 -4.87 -16.43
CA GLY A 210 -25.35 -3.73 -17.31
C GLY A 210 -24.56 -4.11 -18.58
N ARG A 211 -24.34 -5.39 -18.83
CA ARG A 211 -23.77 -5.95 -20.06
C ARG A 211 -24.87 -6.56 -20.93
#